data_8b4f149f3c017d84d4c030b4eeb43611
#
_entry.id   8b4f149f3c017d84d4c030b4eeb43611
#
_cell.length_a   1.000
_cell.length_b   1.000
_cell.length_c   1.000
_cell.angle_alpha   90.00
_cell.angle_beta   90.00
_cell.angle_gamma   90.00
#
_symmetry.space_group_name_H-M   'P 1'
#
loop_
_entity.id
_entity.type
_entity.pdbx_description
1 polymer ?
#
loop_
_entity_poly.entity_id
_entity_poly.type
_entity_poly.pdbx_seq_one_letter_code
_entity_poly.pdbx_strand_id
1 'polypeptide(L)'
;MEYIRVTKENIEKEHICCAISSNRDIQVISKKNWLKERFDDGLVFLKSIERGKCFIEYIPAENAWNPIMAEGYMYIDCLWVAGSFKGNGYSTDLLNACIEDSKAKGKKGICILSAAKKKPFLADPKFLKYKDFTVCDEADNGIQLWYLPFSLDAAKPEFKECAKHPHIEQAGYVLYYTDQCPFNAKYVPMLLEVAKEREVPFQAIRLETKEEAQNAPTPVTTYALFYNGEYVTNEQMNDKRFIKLLDGWKNK
;
A
#
# COMPACT_ATOMS: atom_id res chain seq x y z
N MET A 1 -23.77 -7.98 -0.11
CA MET A 1 -23.24 -6.66 -0.55
C MET A 1 -23.09 -6.70 -2.06
N GLU A 2 -23.44 -5.62 -2.73
CA GLU A 2 -23.22 -5.48 -4.17
C GLU A 2 -21.91 -4.72 -4.41
N TYR A 3 -21.10 -5.23 -5.34
CA TYR A 3 -19.77 -4.68 -5.66
C TYR A 3 -19.72 -4.19 -7.09
N ILE A 4 -18.92 -3.16 -7.34
CA ILE A 4 -18.63 -2.63 -8.66
C ILE A 4 -17.12 -2.57 -8.89
N ARG A 5 -16.70 -3.01 -10.07
CA ARG A 5 -15.33 -2.81 -10.55
C ARG A 5 -15.20 -1.41 -11.14
N VAL A 6 -14.27 -0.64 -10.62
CA VAL A 6 -13.95 0.68 -11.16
C VAL A 6 -13.08 0.49 -12.41
N THR A 7 -13.44 1.20 -13.47
CA THR A 7 -12.78 1.16 -14.79
C THR A 7 -12.56 2.59 -15.30
N LYS A 8 -11.85 2.75 -16.42
CA LYS A 8 -11.66 4.06 -17.06
C LYS A 8 -12.98 4.74 -17.42
N GLU A 9 -14.01 3.96 -17.77
CA GLU A 9 -15.31 4.46 -18.22
C GLU A 9 -16.19 4.97 -17.06
N ASN A 10 -16.04 4.39 -15.86
CA ASN A 10 -16.91 4.73 -14.73
C ASN A 10 -16.23 5.53 -13.61
N ILE A 11 -14.89 5.57 -13.56
CA ILE A 11 -14.11 6.16 -12.46
C ILE A 11 -14.51 7.60 -12.12
N GLU A 12 -14.93 8.40 -13.11
CA GLU A 12 -15.33 9.79 -12.86
C GLU A 12 -16.61 9.90 -12.03
N LYS A 13 -17.51 8.94 -12.16
CA LYS A 13 -18.79 8.91 -11.44
C LYS A 13 -18.67 8.21 -10.09
N GLU A 14 -17.69 7.30 -9.96
CA GLU A 14 -17.53 6.48 -8.78
C GLU A 14 -16.82 7.22 -7.64
N HIS A 15 -17.25 6.98 -6.40
CA HIS A 15 -16.53 7.44 -5.22
C HIS A 15 -15.29 6.57 -4.98
N ILE A 16 -14.25 7.16 -4.43
CA ILE A 16 -13.05 6.43 -4.01
C ILE A 16 -13.13 6.11 -2.52
N CYS A 17 -13.20 4.81 -2.19
CA CYS A 17 -13.47 4.33 -0.83
C CYS A 17 -12.38 4.70 0.18
N CYS A 18 -11.12 4.78 -0.23
CA CYS A 18 -10.00 5.17 0.64
C CYS A 18 -9.94 6.69 0.88
N ALA A 19 -10.55 7.50 0.01
CA ALA A 19 -10.68 8.96 0.19
C ALA A 19 -12.13 9.36 -0.06
N ILE A 20 -12.98 9.20 0.98
CA ILE A 20 -14.40 9.54 0.92
C ILE A 20 -14.56 11.04 1.08
N SER A 21 -14.39 11.76 -0.01
CA SER A 21 -14.45 13.20 -0.08
C SER A 21 -15.11 13.64 -1.39
N SER A 22 -15.11 14.94 -1.66
CA SER A 22 -15.54 15.48 -2.95
C SER A 22 -14.60 15.06 -4.08
N ASN A 23 -15.13 14.86 -5.28
CA ASN A 23 -14.31 14.61 -6.47
C ASN A 23 -13.34 15.78 -6.82
N ARG A 24 -13.50 16.94 -6.17
CA ARG A 24 -12.58 18.08 -6.28
C ARG A 24 -11.45 18.06 -5.25
N ASP A 25 -11.50 17.15 -4.30
CA ASP A 25 -10.45 16.98 -3.29
C ASP A 25 -9.19 16.41 -3.94
N ILE A 26 -8.03 17.00 -3.61
CA ILE A 26 -6.74 16.59 -4.17
C ILE A 26 -6.44 15.11 -3.92
N GLN A 27 -6.88 14.57 -2.80
CA GLN A 27 -6.71 13.14 -2.47
C GLN A 27 -7.49 12.25 -3.45
N VAL A 28 -8.71 12.65 -3.81
CA VAL A 28 -9.55 11.89 -4.74
C VAL A 28 -8.99 12.01 -6.16
N ILE A 29 -8.57 13.21 -6.56
CA ILE A 29 -7.97 13.45 -7.89
C ILE A 29 -6.71 12.61 -8.04
N SER A 30 -5.79 12.67 -7.07
CA SER A 30 -4.54 11.90 -7.09
C SER A 30 -4.82 10.40 -7.23
N LYS A 31 -5.71 9.84 -6.40
CA LYS A 31 -6.04 8.41 -6.47
C LYS A 31 -6.71 8.01 -7.78
N LYS A 32 -7.61 8.83 -8.31
CA LYS A 32 -8.24 8.55 -9.61
C LYS A 32 -7.21 8.54 -10.75
N ASN A 33 -6.27 9.48 -10.74
CA ASN A 33 -5.19 9.51 -11.73
C ASN A 33 -4.31 8.27 -11.62
N TRP A 34 -3.89 7.90 -10.41
CA TRP A 34 -3.17 6.65 -10.15
C TRP A 34 -3.89 5.44 -10.75
N LEU A 35 -5.18 5.27 -10.43
CA LEU A 35 -5.97 4.13 -10.90
C LEU A 35 -6.08 4.09 -12.43
N LYS A 36 -6.34 5.24 -13.07
CA LYS A 36 -6.46 5.33 -14.54
C LYS A 36 -5.21 4.84 -15.25
N GLU A 37 -4.04 5.24 -14.76
CA GLU A 37 -2.77 4.83 -15.33
C GLU A 37 -2.47 3.34 -15.10
N ARG A 38 -2.92 2.78 -13.97
CA ARG A 38 -2.63 1.37 -13.61
C ARG A 38 -3.65 0.38 -14.17
N PHE A 39 -4.82 0.80 -14.64
CA PHE A 39 -5.79 -0.12 -15.26
C PHE A 39 -5.20 -0.85 -16.47
N ASP A 40 -4.34 -0.20 -17.25
CA ASP A 40 -3.65 -0.83 -18.39
C ASP A 40 -2.61 -1.86 -17.95
N ASP A 41 -2.07 -1.72 -16.74
CA ASP A 41 -1.17 -2.70 -16.10
C ASP A 41 -1.93 -3.89 -15.48
N GLY A 42 -3.27 -3.92 -15.60
CA GLY A 42 -4.13 -4.97 -15.09
C GLY A 42 -4.62 -4.77 -13.66
N LEU A 43 -4.46 -3.55 -13.10
CA LEU A 43 -4.98 -3.22 -11.78
C LEU A 43 -6.49 -3.37 -11.72
N VAL A 44 -6.98 -3.94 -10.64
CA VAL A 44 -8.40 -4.06 -10.31
C VAL A 44 -8.70 -3.30 -9.03
N PHE A 45 -9.68 -2.41 -9.10
CA PHE A 45 -10.25 -1.74 -7.94
C PHE A 45 -11.71 -2.16 -7.81
N LEU A 46 -11.99 -3.10 -6.90
CA LEU A 46 -13.33 -3.62 -6.63
C LEU A 46 -13.85 -3.03 -5.32
N LYS A 47 -15.01 -2.39 -5.34
CA LYS A 47 -15.57 -1.70 -4.18
C LYS A 47 -17.08 -1.95 -4.01
N SER A 48 -17.60 -1.67 -2.79
CA SER A 48 -19.04 -1.61 -2.57
C SER A 48 -19.68 -0.50 -3.41
N ILE A 49 -20.90 -0.74 -3.91
CA ILE A 49 -21.72 0.30 -4.53
C ILE A 49 -22.07 1.36 -3.49
N GLU A 50 -22.39 0.94 -2.27
CA GLU A 50 -22.67 1.84 -1.16
C GLU A 50 -21.44 2.68 -0.80
N ARG A 51 -21.69 3.96 -0.49
CA ARG A 51 -20.63 4.89 -0.10
C ARG A 51 -20.04 4.51 1.24
N GLY A 52 -18.76 4.17 1.25
CA GLY A 52 -18.05 3.78 2.47
C GLY A 52 -16.70 3.14 2.20
N LYS A 53 -16.05 2.67 3.25
CA LYS A 53 -14.71 2.07 3.19
C LYS A 53 -14.85 0.55 3.08
N CYS A 54 -15.10 0.05 1.88
CA CYS A 54 -15.23 -1.38 1.59
C CYS A 54 -14.73 -1.64 0.17
N PHE A 55 -13.45 -2.03 0.03
CA PHE A 55 -12.82 -2.26 -1.27
C PHE A 55 -11.60 -3.17 -1.16
N ILE A 56 -11.20 -3.71 -2.30
CA ILE A 56 -9.91 -4.34 -2.55
C ILE A 56 -9.28 -3.75 -3.81
N GLU A 57 -7.97 -3.56 -3.77
CA GLU A 57 -7.13 -3.13 -4.88
C GLU A 57 -6.04 -4.18 -5.08
N TYR A 58 -5.88 -4.69 -6.29
CA TYR A 58 -4.86 -5.70 -6.60
C TYR A 58 -4.40 -5.60 -8.06
N ILE A 59 -3.19 -6.08 -8.32
CA ILE A 59 -2.52 -5.98 -9.62
C ILE A 59 -1.70 -7.25 -9.87
N PRO A 60 -1.45 -7.67 -11.14
CA PRO A 60 -0.42 -8.67 -11.41
C PRO A 60 0.90 -8.28 -10.75
N ALA A 61 1.52 -9.21 -9.99
CA ALA A 61 2.68 -8.90 -9.15
C ALA A 61 3.88 -8.37 -9.96
N GLU A 62 4.01 -8.75 -11.23
CA GLU A 62 5.01 -8.24 -12.15
C GLU A 62 4.82 -6.74 -12.47
N ASN A 63 3.63 -6.20 -12.22
CA ASN A 63 3.27 -4.79 -12.37
C ASN A 63 3.08 -4.06 -11.04
N ALA A 64 3.25 -4.74 -9.90
CA ALA A 64 3.20 -4.12 -8.59
C ALA A 64 4.31 -3.07 -8.42
N TRP A 65 4.01 -2.02 -7.69
CA TRP A 65 4.94 -0.95 -7.36
C TRP A 65 5.68 -1.22 -6.04
N ASN A 66 6.08 -2.48 -5.86
CA ASN A 66 6.79 -2.96 -4.69
C ASN A 66 8.01 -3.77 -5.12
N PRO A 67 9.12 -3.73 -4.38
CA PRO A 67 10.34 -4.48 -4.67
C PRO A 67 10.19 -5.95 -4.30
N ILE A 68 9.39 -6.69 -5.06
CA ILE A 68 9.10 -8.12 -4.87
C ILE A 68 9.45 -8.92 -6.12
N MET A 69 9.82 -10.17 -5.93
CA MET A 69 9.96 -11.22 -6.94
C MET A 69 8.80 -12.19 -6.77
N ALA A 70 7.73 -12.00 -7.53
CA ALA A 70 6.48 -12.75 -7.39
C ALA A 70 5.83 -13.04 -8.75
N GLU A 71 6.64 -13.46 -9.73
CA GLU A 71 6.19 -13.73 -11.09
C GLU A 71 5.07 -14.77 -11.13
N GLY A 72 3.99 -14.40 -11.81
CA GLY A 72 2.80 -15.23 -11.92
C GLY A 72 1.86 -15.16 -10.71
N TYR A 73 2.13 -14.30 -9.74
CA TYR A 73 1.20 -14.03 -8.62
C TYR A 73 0.32 -12.81 -8.90
N MET A 74 -0.75 -12.70 -8.11
CA MET A 74 -1.49 -11.46 -7.96
C MET A 74 -1.04 -10.78 -6.67
N TYR A 75 -0.74 -9.49 -6.70
CA TYR A 75 -0.38 -8.71 -5.51
C TYR A 75 -1.58 -7.87 -5.05
N ILE A 76 -1.93 -7.97 -3.77
CA ILE A 76 -2.96 -7.13 -3.16
C ILE A 76 -2.30 -5.86 -2.63
N ASP A 77 -2.61 -4.73 -3.27
CA ASP A 77 -2.17 -3.40 -2.88
C ASP A 77 -2.85 -2.91 -1.61
N CYS A 78 -4.16 -3.13 -1.52
CA CYS A 78 -4.96 -2.70 -0.37
C CYS A 78 -6.24 -3.53 -0.24
N LEU A 79 -6.58 -3.94 0.99
CA LEU A 79 -7.87 -4.50 1.36
C LEU A 79 -8.36 -3.75 2.60
N TRP A 80 -9.41 -2.95 2.46
CA TRP A 80 -9.90 -2.14 3.56
C TRP A 80 -11.41 -2.16 3.71
N VAL A 81 -11.86 -2.67 4.85
CA VAL A 81 -13.26 -2.66 5.28
C VAL A 81 -13.33 -1.97 6.64
N ALA A 82 -14.06 -0.84 6.73
CA ALA A 82 -14.10 -0.02 7.93
C ALA A 82 -15.49 0.59 8.20
N GLY A 83 -15.66 1.16 9.40
CA GLY A 83 -16.91 1.79 9.80
C GLY A 83 -18.04 0.76 9.94
N SER A 84 -19.22 1.08 9.44
CA SER A 84 -20.42 0.23 9.47
C SER A 84 -20.29 -1.08 8.69
N PHE A 85 -19.30 -1.19 7.81
CA PHE A 85 -19.06 -2.40 7.02
C PHE A 85 -18.32 -3.50 7.78
N LYS A 86 -17.70 -3.19 8.94
CA LYS A 86 -16.97 -4.18 9.75
C LYS A 86 -17.90 -5.25 10.31
N GLY A 87 -17.38 -6.49 10.42
CA GLY A 87 -18.07 -7.60 11.07
C GLY A 87 -19.10 -8.32 10.18
N ASN A 88 -19.28 -7.89 8.92
CA ASN A 88 -20.28 -8.44 8.00
C ASN A 88 -19.69 -9.44 6.97
N GLY A 89 -18.45 -9.88 7.14
CA GLY A 89 -17.82 -10.83 6.21
C GLY A 89 -17.25 -10.20 4.91
N TYR A 90 -17.44 -8.91 4.66
CA TYR A 90 -17.09 -8.27 3.38
C TYR A 90 -15.61 -8.33 3.01
N SER A 91 -14.70 -8.38 3.99
CA SER A 91 -13.27 -8.61 3.69
C SER A 91 -13.05 -9.99 3.08
N THR A 92 -13.83 -10.99 3.50
CA THR A 92 -13.81 -12.34 2.93
C THR A 92 -14.37 -12.35 1.51
N ASP A 93 -15.50 -11.67 1.28
CA ASP A 93 -16.11 -11.60 -0.04
C ASP A 93 -15.16 -10.96 -1.07
N LEU A 94 -14.56 -9.82 -0.70
CA LEU A 94 -13.60 -9.11 -1.55
C LEU A 94 -12.33 -9.95 -1.83
N LEU A 95 -11.82 -10.65 -0.80
CA LEU A 95 -10.69 -11.54 -0.98
C LEU A 95 -11.04 -12.73 -1.89
N ASN A 96 -12.21 -13.34 -1.72
CA ASN A 96 -12.68 -14.44 -2.57
C ASN A 96 -12.81 -13.98 -4.03
N ALA A 97 -13.36 -12.78 -4.28
CA ALA A 97 -13.43 -12.22 -5.62
C ALA A 97 -12.03 -12.04 -6.25
N CYS A 98 -11.04 -11.60 -5.47
CA CYS A 98 -9.65 -11.52 -5.90
C CYS A 98 -9.07 -12.91 -6.21
N ILE A 99 -9.35 -13.94 -5.37
CA ILE A 99 -8.89 -15.32 -5.59
C ILE A 99 -9.47 -15.87 -6.89
N GLU A 100 -10.78 -15.71 -7.10
CA GLU A 100 -11.47 -16.21 -8.31
C GLU A 100 -10.93 -15.53 -9.58
N ASP A 101 -10.80 -14.19 -9.57
CA ASP A 101 -10.24 -13.44 -10.70
C ASP A 101 -8.78 -13.84 -10.99
N SER A 102 -7.99 -14.06 -9.92
CA SER A 102 -6.60 -14.50 -10.05
C SER A 102 -6.48 -15.90 -10.67
N LYS A 103 -7.33 -16.84 -10.23
CA LYS A 103 -7.39 -18.19 -10.82
C LYS A 103 -7.84 -18.16 -12.27
N ALA A 104 -8.86 -17.36 -12.59
CA ALA A 104 -9.34 -17.18 -13.96
C ALA A 104 -8.27 -16.62 -14.90
N LYS A 105 -7.34 -15.80 -14.37
CA LYS A 105 -6.17 -15.27 -15.07
C LYS A 105 -4.95 -16.20 -15.08
N GLY A 106 -5.09 -17.43 -14.58
CA GLY A 106 -4.01 -18.42 -14.54
C GLY A 106 -2.87 -18.06 -13.58
N LYS A 107 -3.13 -17.23 -12.55
CA LYS A 107 -2.11 -16.88 -11.56
C LYS A 107 -1.81 -18.07 -10.64
N LYS A 108 -0.57 -18.15 -10.15
CA LYS A 108 -0.07 -19.21 -9.26
C LYS A 108 -0.50 -19.05 -7.80
N GLY A 109 -0.96 -17.85 -7.43
CA GLY A 109 -1.35 -17.50 -6.08
C GLY A 109 -1.53 -16.01 -5.90
N ILE A 110 -1.66 -15.58 -4.65
CA ILE A 110 -1.79 -14.18 -4.24
C ILE A 110 -0.71 -13.86 -3.22
N CYS A 111 -0.18 -12.64 -3.24
CA CYS A 111 0.71 -12.15 -2.19
C CYS A 111 0.29 -10.75 -1.71
N ILE A 112 0.73 -10.39 -0.49
CA ILE A 112 0.36 -9.15 0.20
C ILE A 112 1.39 -8.81 1.28
N LEU A 113 1.58 -7.52 1.58
CA LEU A 113 2.41 -7.08 2.71
C LEU A 113 1.64 -7.12 4.03
N SER A 114 2.34 -7.56 5.09
CA SER A 114 1.88 -7.51 6.47
C SER A 114 3.06 -7.40 7.43
N ALA A 115 2.86 -7.75 8.69
CA ALA A 115 3.90 -7.85 9.72
C ALA A 115 3.51 -8.92 10.75
N ALA A 116 4.44 -9.34 11.63
CA ALA A 116 4.16 -10.31 12.69
C ALA A 116 3.05 -9.86 13.66
N LYS A 117 2.96 -8.54 13.88
CA LYS A 117 1.90 -7.88 14.66
C LYS A 117 1.18 -6.86 13.78
N LYS A 118 -0.08 -6.59 14.09
CA LYS A 118 -0.87 -5.57 13.37
C LYS A 118 -0.15 -4.22 13.38
N LYS A 119 0.15 -3.72 12.20
CA LYS A 119 0.68 -2.37 11.97
C LYS A 119 -0.31 -1.53 11.15
N PRO A 120 -0.38 -0.22 11.35
CA PRO A 120 -1.15 0.67 10.49
C PRO A 120 -0.70 0.55 9.02
N PHE A 121 -1.66 0.72 8.10
CA PHE A 121 -1.44 0.70 6.64
C PHE A 121 -0.93 -0.64 6.07
N LEU A 122 -0.96 -1.72 6.86
CA LEU A 122 -0.68 -3.07 6.43
C LEU A 122 -1.88 -3.98 6.68
N ALA A 123 -1.93 -5.10 5.97
CA ALA A 123 -2.95 -6.12 6.19
C ALA A 123 -2.87 -6.70 7.62
N ASP A 124 -4.02 -7.05 8.20
CA ASP A 124 -4.07 -7.65 9.54
C ASP A 124 -3.57 -9.10 9.48
N PRO A 125 -2.45 -9.46 10.15
CA PRO A 125 -1.89 -10.80 10.10
C PRO A 125 -2.85 -11.88 10.64
N LYS A 126 -3.75 -11.53 11.58
CA LYS A 126 -4.75 -12.48 12.07
C LYS A 126 -5.76 -12.85 10.98
N PHE A 127 -6.17 -11.87 10.17
CA PHE A 127 -7.04 -12.11 9.03
C PHE A 127 -6.33 -12.95 7.96
N LEU A 128 -5.07 -12.66 7.67
CA LEU A 128 -4.30 -13.42 6.68
C LEU A 128 -4.12 -14.88 7.13
N LYS A 129 -3.75 -15.13 8.40
CA LYS A 129 -3.66 -16.49 8.96
C LYS A 129 -4.99 -17.23 8.88
N TYR A 130 -6.10 -16.56 9.20
CA TYR A 130 -7.44 -17.15 9.10
C TYR A 130 -7.83 -17.48 7.64
N LYS A 131 -7.18 -16.87 6.67
CA LYS A 131 -7.34 -17.10 5.23
C LYS A 131 -6.22 -17.96 4.62
N ASP A 132 -5.52 -18.71 5.44
CA ASP A 132 -4.48 -19.67 5.05
C ASP A 132 -3.26 -19.06 4.34
N PHE A 133 -3.07 -17.73 4.46
CA PHE A 133 -1.83 -17.11 4.04
C PHE A 133 -0.70 -17.48 4.98
N THR A 134 0.49 -17.67 4.43
CA THR A 134 1.73 -17.93 5.16
C THR A 134 2.79 -16.90 4.82
N VAL A 135 3.74 -16.69 5.73
CA VAL A 135 4.91 -15.83 5.48
C VAL A 135 5.85 -16.55 4.53
N CYS A 136 6.29 -15.86 3.47
CA CYS A 136 7.30 -16.37 2.56
C CYS A 136 8.63 -15.62 2.67
N ASP A 137 8.63 -14.34 3.07
CA ASP A 137 9.85 -13.56 3.28
C ASP A 137 9.64 -12.44 4.32
N GLU A 138 10.72 -11.91 4.89
CA GLU A 138 10.70 -10.85 5.89
C GLU A 138 11.91 -9.92 5.72
N ALA A 139 11.68 -8.60 5.76
CA ALA A 139 12.72 -7.58 5.76
C ALA A 139 13.09 -7.17 7.19
N ASP A 140 14.31 -6.62 7.40
CA ASP A 140 14.86 -6.27 8.71
C ASP A 140 14.00 -5.27 9.51
N ASN A 141 13.19 -4.46 8.83
CA ASN A 141 12.22 -3.56 9.49
C ASN A 141 10.94 -4.28 9.98
N GLY A 142 10.89 -5.62 9.86
CA GLY A 142 9.79 -6.47 10.29
C GLY A 142 8.55 -6.41 9.38
N ILE A 143 8.72 -5.92 8.15
CA ILE A 143 7.72 -6.04 7.09
C ILE A 143 7.83 -7.44 6.50
N GLN A 144 6.70 -8.15 6.42
CA GLN A 144 6.61 -9.51 5.93
C GLN A 144 5.85 -9.56 4.60
N LEU A 145 6.34 -10.38 3.69
CA LEU A 145 5.61 -10.80 2.50
C LEU A 145 4.83 -12.08 2.83
N TRP A 146 3.52 -12.01 2.69
CA TRP A 146 2.61 -13.14 2.89
C TRP A 146 2.08 -13.61 1.57
N TYR A 147 1.84 -14.92 1.42
CA TYR A 147 1.32 -15.49 0.19
C TYR A 147 0.29 -16.59 0.44
N LEU A 148 -0.59 -16.79 -0.53
CA LEU A 148 -1.54 -17.88 -0.63
C LEU A 148 -1.32 -18.56 -1.99
N PRO A 149 -0.59 -19.68 -2.07
CA PRO A 149 -0.39 -20.40 -3.32
C PRO A 149 -1.66 -21.15 -3.74
N PHE A 150 -1.89 -21.28 -5.04
CA PHE A 150 -3.00 -22.08 -5.57
C PHE A 150 -2.61 -23.52 -5.90
N SER A 151 -1.31 -23.82 -5.89
CA SER A 151 -0.77 -25.17 -6.06
C SER A 151 0.46 -25.37 -5.16
N LEU A 152 0.79 -26.64 -4.85
CA LEU A 152 1.90 -26.97 -3.95
C LEU A 152 3.29 -26.73 -4.55
N ASP A 153 3.39 -26.66 -5.86
CA ASP A 153 4.62 -26.45 -6.63
C ASP A 153 4.86 -24.97 -6.96
N ALA A 154 3.98 -24.07 -6.52
CA ALA A 154 4.14 -22.64 -6.73
C ALA A 154 5.38 -22.12 -5.98
N ALA A 155 6.32 -21.52 -6.71
CA ALA A 155 7.52 -20.92 -6.12
C ALA A 155 7.12 -19.79 -5.13
N LYS A 156 7.82 -19.73 -3.99
CA LYS A 156 7.55 -18.70 -2.98
C LYS A 156 7.96 -17.32 -3.49
N PRO A 157 7.11 -16.31 -3.33
CA PRO A 157 7.52 -14.92 -3.55
C PRO A 157 8.58 -14.48 -2.55
N GLU A 158 9.45 -13.55 -2.97
CA GLU A 158 10.52 -12.99 -2.14
C GLU A 158 10.61 -11.48 -2.34
N PHE A 159 11.19 -10.77 -1.38
CA PHE A 159 11.62 -9.39 -1.58
C PHE A 159 12.85 -9.34 -2.48
N LYS A 160 12.98 -8.26 -3.26
CA LYS A 160 14.24 -7.94 -3.91
C LYS A 160 15.27 -7.54 -2.84
N GLU A 161 16.55 -7.78 -3.11
CA GLU A 161 17.64 -7.53 -2.16
C GLU A 161 17.65 -6.07 -1.67
N CYS A 162 17.38 -5.11 -2.56
CA CYS A 162 17.31 -3.68 -2.21
C CYS A 162 16.32 -3.34 -1.09
N ALA A 163 15.33 -4.20 -0.83
CA ALA A 163 14.30 -3.96 0.17
C ALA A 163 14.42 -4.82 1.43
N LYS A 164 15.29 -5.84 1.44
CA LYS A 164 15.49 -6.71 2.60
C LYS A 164 16.12 -6.00 3.78
N HIS A 165 17.02 -5.05 3.50
CA HIS A 165 17.77 -4.27 4.48
C HIS A 165 17.45 -2.78 4.33
N PRO A 166 16.28 -2.30 4.79
CA PRO A 166 15.86 -0.91 4.59
C PRO A 166 16.81 0.10 5.20
N HIS A 167 17.71 0.63 4.39
CA HIS A 167 18.71 1.63 4.75
C HIS A 167 18.97 2.53 3.55
N ILE A 168 19.30 3.80 3.80
CA ILE A 168 19.69 4.79 2.79
C ILE A 168 20.93 5.58 3.25
N GLU A 169 21.66 6.20 2.34
CA GLU A 169 22.87 6.97 2.72
C GLU A 169 22.58 8.43 3.07
N GLN A 170 21.37 8.92 2.78
CA GLN A 170 21.02 10.32 2.94
C GLN A 170 20.84 10.69 4.42
N ALA A 171 21.41 11.84 4.82
CA ALA A 171 21.19 12.43 6.13
C ALA A 171 19.85 13.19 6.23
N GLY A 172 19.38 13.42 7.46
CA GLY A 172 18.11 14.08 7.72
C GLY A 172 16.90 13.15 7.53
N TYR A 173 15.72 13.74 7.40
CA TYR A 173 14.51 13.00 7.10
C TYR A 173 14.35 12.82 5.59
N VAL A 174 14.12 11.58 5.17
CA VAL A 174 13.84 11.24 3.77
C VAL A 174 12.58 10.40 3.72
N LEU A 175 11.60 10.87 2.95
CA LEU A 175 10.33 10.19 2.74
C LEU A 175 10.24 9.67 1.31
N TYR A 176 10.17 8.35 1.14
CA TYR A 176 9.76 7.72 -0.12
C TYR A 176 8.26 7.52 -0.15
N TYR A 177 7.60 7.86 -1.25
CA TYR A 177 6.16 7.68 -1.38
C TYR A 177 5.68 7.53 -2.83
N THR A 178 4.46 7.00 -2.99
CA THR A 178 3.75 6.93 -4.28
C THR A 178 2.37 7.59 -4.17
N ASP A 179 1.72 7.83 -5.30
CA ASP A 179 0.34 8.32 -5.36
C ASP A 179 -0.71 7.21 -5.17
N GLN A 180 -0.27 5.97 -4.94
CA GLN A 180 -1.17 4.84 -4.65
C GLN A 180 -2.07 5.11 -3.45
N CYS A 181 -1.52 5.68 -2.37
CA CYS A 181 -2.32 6.08 -1.22
C CYS A 181 -2.74 7.54 -1.32
N PRO A 182 -4.05 7.84 -1.36
CA PRO A 182 -4.56 9.20 -1.56
C PRO A 182 -4.15 10.18 -0.46
N PHE A 183 -3.85 9.68 0.73
CA PHE A 183 -3.45 10.53 1.85
C PHE A 183 -2.13 11.27 1.61
N ASN A 184 -1.24 10.74 0.77
CA ASN A 184 0.03 11.37 0.46
C ASN A 184 -0.14 12.73 -0.24
N ALA A 185 -1.08 12.85 -1.16
CA ALA A 185 -1.37 14.11 -1.84
C ALA A 185 -1.73 15.26 -0.89
N LYS A 186 -2.27 14.93 0.29
CA LYS A 186 -2.60 15.91 1.33
C LYS A 186 -1.47 16.06 2.36
N TYR A 187 -0.93 14.96 2.86
CA TYR A 187 -0.06 15.01 4.03
C TYR A 187 1.39 15.32 3.68
N VAL A 188 1.91 14.88 2.53
CA VAL A 188 3.31 15.16 2.17
C VAL A 188 3.60 16.67 2.11
N PRO A 189 2.78 17.51 1.44
CA PRO A 189 2.96 18.96 1.49
C PRO A 189 2.94 19.55 2.92
N MET A 190 2.05 19.03 3.79
CA MET A 190 1.98 19.47 5.19
C MET A 190 3.25 19.13 5.98
N LEU A 191 3.85 17.96 5.73
CA LEU A 191 5.11 17.57 6.38
C LEU A 191 6.27 18.46 5.92
N LEU A 192 6.31 18.80 4.63
CA LEU A 192 7.32 19.73 4.07
C LEU A 192 7.22 21.13 4.72
N GLU A 193 6.01 21.65 4.90
CA GLU A 193 5.81 22.93 5.59
C GLU A 193 6.27 22.89 7.05
N VAL A 194 5.88 21.84 7.79
CA VAL A 194 6.33 21.63 9.18
C VAL A 194 7.85 21.53 9.26
N ALA A 195 8.47 20.78 8.36
CA ALA A 195 9.93 20.63 8.34
C ALA A 195 10.62 21.97 8.09
N LYS A 196 10.09 22.79 7.16
CA LYS A 196 10.57 24.15 6.86
C LYS A 196 10.44 25.08 8.08
N GLU A 197 9.26 25.12 8.71
CA GLU A 197 9.00 25.92 9.91
C GLU A 197 9.89 25.56 11.10
N ARG A 198 10.28 24.29 11.19
CA ARG A 198 11.13 23.75 12.25
C ARG A 198 12.63 23.73 11.92
N GLU A 199 13.01 24.19 10.71
CA GLU A 199 14.36 24.18 10.18
C GLU A 199 15.00 22.78 10.22
N VAL A 200 14.19 21.75 9.90
CA VAL A 200 14.61 20.35 9.87
C VAL A 200 14.87 19.92 8.44
N PRO A 201 16.06 19.35 8.12
CA PRO A 201 16.32 18.77 6.82
C PRO A 201 15.32 17.66 6.48
N PHE A 202 14.51 17.89 5.43
CA PHE A 202 13.49 16.95 4.99
C PHE A 202 13.44 16.89 3.46
N GLN A 203 13.55 15.70 2.91
CA GLN A 203 13.40 15.43 1.49
C GLN A 203 12.23 14.48 1.26
N ALA A 204 11.31 14.82 0.37
CA ALA A 204 10.25 13.94 -0.10
C ALA A 204 10.58 13.45 -1.51
N ILE A 205 10.75 12.14 -1.68
CA ILE A 205 11.06 11.47 -2.94
C ILE A 205 9.81 10.73 -3.41
N ARG A 206 9.16 11.26 -4.43
CA ARG A 206 8.04 10.58 -5.07
C ARG A 206 8.59 9.57 -6.07
N LEU A 207 8.20 8.31 -5.92
CA LEU A 207 8.47 7.27 -6.88
C LEU A 207 7.51 7.46 -8.06
N GLU A 208 8.02 7.83 -9.21
CA GLU A 208 7.22 8.24 -10.37
C GLU A 208 7.05 7.12 -11.40
N THR A 209 7.92 6.11 -11.34
CA THR A 209 7.90 4.97 -12.24
C THR A 209 7.81 3.64 -11.48
N LYS A 210 7.29 2.62 -12.16
CA LYS A 210 7.27 1.25 -11.65
C LYS A 210 8.68 0.75 -11.34
N GLU A 211 9.64 1.08 -12.19
CA GLU A 211 11.05 0.70 -12.02
C GLU A 211 11.65 1.30 -10.75
N GLU A 212 11.44 2.59 -10.48
CA GLU A 212 11.87 3.23 -9.22
C GLU A 212 11.23 2.55 -8.01
N ALA A 213 9.91 2.30 -8.06
CA ALA A 213 9.22 1.65 -6.97
C ALA A 213 9.68 0.21 -6.74
N GLN A 214 9.95 -0.54 -7.81
CA GLN A 214 10.47 -1.91 -7.73
C GLN A 214 11.95 -2.00 -7.34
N ASN A 215 12.66 -0.89 -7.24
CA ASN A 215 14.04 -0.79 -6.75
C ASN A 215 14.14 0.11 -5.52
N ALA A 216 13.02 0.42 -4.87
CA ALA A 216 13.00 1.20 -3.64
C ALA A 216 13.71 0.48 -2.48
N PRO A 217 14.33 1.22 -1.54
CA PRO A 217 15.10 0.66 -0.43
C PRO A 217 14.20 0.13 0.72
N THR A 218 12.96 -0.23 0.43
CA THR A 218 11.99 -0.67 1.43
C THR A 218 10.83 -1.43 0.79
N PRO A 219 10.26 -2.46 1.45
CA PRO A 219 9.11 -3.19 0.94
C PRO A 219 7.85 -2.33 0.75
N VAL A 220 7.67 -1.29 1.58
CA VAL A 220 6.50 -0.41 1.55
C VAL A 220 6.84 0.86 0.78
N THR A 221 6.32 0.97 -0.44
CA THR A 221 6.57 2.11 -1.34
C THR A 221 5.51 3.21 -1.26
N THR A 222 4.37 2.89 -0.67
CA THR A 222 3.29 3.88 -0.49
C THR A 222 3.66 5.00 0.46
N TYR A 223 4.47 4.71 1.48
CA TYR A 223 5.00 5.69 2.44
C TYR A 223 6.09 5.01 3.26
N ALA A 224 7.31 5.52 3.23
CA ALA A 224 8.40 5.05 4.06
C ALA A 224 9.30 6.22 4.48
N LEU A 225 9.33 6.50 5.77
CA LEU A 225 10.14 7.56 6.35
C LEU A 225 11.44 6.99 6.90
N PHE A 226 12.55 7.63 6.55
CA PHE A 226 13.90 7.39 7.06
C PHE A 226 14.40 8.62 7.82
N TYR A 227 15.34 8.41 8.75
CA TYR A 227 16.08 9.46 9.43
C TYR A 227 17.55 9.06 9.57
N ASN A 228 18.44 9.86 9.02
CA ASN A 228 19.89 9.61 8.99
C ASN A 228 20.22 8.18 8.51
N GLY A 229 19.61 7.75 7.44
CA GLY A 229 19.79 6.43 6.85
C GLY A 229 18.88 5.33 7.39
N GLU A 230 18.41 5.44 8.63
CA GLU A 230 17.66 4.40 9.29
C GLU A 230 16.14 4.48 9.02
N TYR A 231 15.53 3.32 8.80
CA TYR A 231 14.07 3.24 8.62
C TYR A 231 13.33 3.61 9.91
N VAL A 232 12.38 4.53 9.80
CA VAL A 232 11.57 5.01 10.93
C VAL A 232 10.19 4.37 10.95
N THR A 233 9.45 4.48 9.84
CA THR A 233 8.05 4.00 9.80
C THR A 233 7.46 4.01 8.39
N ASN A 234 6.46 3.14 8.17
CA ASN A 234 5.54 3.20 7.03
C ASN A 234 4.16 3.82 7.40
N GLU A 235 4.02 4.30 8.62
CA GLU A 235 2.77 4.90 9.07
C GLU A 235 2.67 6.36 8.60
N GLN A 236 1.67 6.63 7.76
CA GLN A 236 1.43 7.99 7.28
C GLN A 236 1.09 8.93 8.42
N MET A 237 1.65 10.12 8.37
CA MET A 237 1.51 11.12 9.41
C MET A 237 0.85 12.38 8.85
N ASN A 238 -0.01 12.99 9.67
CA ASN A 238 -0.38 14.39 9.53
C ASN A 238 0.65 15.29 10.23
N ASP A 239 0.47 16.59 10.12
CA ASP A 239 1.28 17.63 10.76
C ASP A 239 1.51 17.38 12.25
N LYS A 240 0.44 17.15 13.02
CA LYS A 240 0.51 16.94 14.49
C LYS A 240 1.34 15.72 14.89
N ARG A 241 1.21 14.62 14.14
CA ARG A 241 2.00 13.40 14.40
C ARG A 241 3.46 13.59 14.04
N PHE A 242 3.74 14.30 12.96
CA PHE A 242 5.11 14.61 12.56
C PHE A 242 5.78 15.55 13.56
N ILE A 243 5.10 16.61 14.00
CA ILE A 243 5.58 17.49 15.09
C ILE A 243 5.94 16.68 16.33
N LYS A 244 5.05 15.77 16.76
CA LYS A 244 5.30 14.91 17.93
C LYS A 244 6.53 14.01 17.72
N LEU A 245 6.73 13.50 16.50
CA LEU A 245 7.94 12.73 16.15
C LEU A 245 9.19 13.59 16.31
N LEU A 246 9.22 14.79 15.74
CA LEU A 246 10.34 15.73 15.83
C LEU A 246 10.66 16.12 17.28
N ASP A 247 9.64 16.40 18.08
CA ASP A 247 9.82 16.77 19.50
C ASP A 247 10.35 15.59 20.34
N GLY A 248 9.95 14.36 20.00
CA GLY A 248 10.45 13.14 20.66
C GLY A 248 11.93 12.82 20.38
N TRP A 249 12.48 13.29 19.26
CA TRP A 249 13.90 13.11 18.92
C TRP A 249 14.81 14.21 19.51
N LYS A 250 14.27 15.41 19.77
CA LYS A 250 14.99 16.48 20.46
C LYS A 250 15.28 16.17 21.94
N ASN A 251 14.57 15.20 22.50
CA ASN A 251 14.68 14.80 23.92
C ASN A 251 15.46 13.49 24.12
N LYS A 252 16.10 12.96 23.09
CA LYS A 252 17.03 11.83 23.15
C LYS A 252 18.46 12.28 22.84
#